data_25a9c23d5a33ab6194f9220b5fb9d9a5
#
_entry.id   25a9c23d5a33ab6194f9220b5fb9d9a5
#
_cell.length_a   1.000
_cell.length_b   1.000
_cell.length_c   1.000
_cell.angle_alpha   90.00
_cell.angle_beta   90.00
_cell.angle_gamma   90.00
#
_symmetry.space_group_name_H-M   'P 1'
#
loop_
_entity.id
_entity.type
_entity.pdbx_description
1 polymer ?
#
loop_
_entity_poly.entity_id
_entity_poly.type
_entity_poly.pdbx_seq_one_letter_code
_entity_poly.pdbx_strand_id
1 'polypeptide(L)'
;MFYTTEVNDHGLKYNPFKAIVAPRPIAWISTIDNEGRTNLAPYSFFNGMQDSPPIIGFGSGPSKVGIDEPKDSLSNIKATGNFCVSIVSEALKNQMNISSGHFPHSENEYEIAGLTQSKGVTVSAPFVTEAPVSLECKLHD
;
A
#
# COMPACT_ATOMS: atom_id res chain seq x y z
N MET A 1 -28.59 -14.57 1.12
CA MET A 1 -27.87 -14.48 -0.17
C MET A 1 -26.67 -15.40 -0.10
N PHE A 2 -26.42 -16.16 -1.15
CA PHE A 2 -25.25 -17.02 -1.31
C PHE A 2 -24.64 -16.77 -2.68
N TYR A 3 -23.33 -16.77 -2.78
CA TYR A 3 -22.57 -16.74 -4.04
C TYR A 3 -21.22 -17.43 -3.85
N THR A 4 -20.63 -17.91 -4.93
CA THR A 4 -19.27 -18.45 -4.92
C THR A 4 -18.27 -17.37 -5.27
N THR A 5 -17.19 -17.28 -4.51
CA THR A 5 -16.16 -16.24 -4.71
C THR A 5 -15.42 -16.36 -6.04
N GLU A 6 -15.32 -17.58 -6.57
CA GLU A 6 -14.68 -17.87 -7.85
C GLU A 6 -15.47 -17.30 -9.03
N VAL A 7 -16.79 -17.43 -9.00
CA VAL A 7 -17.68 -16.93 -10.06
C VAL A 7 -18.05 -15.46 -9.83
N ASN A 8 -18.12 -15.05 -8.55
CA ASN A 8 -18.48 -13.70 -8.13
C ASN A 8 -19.86 -13.23 -8.63
N ASP A 9 -20.80 -14.16 -8.71
CA ASP A 9 -22.15 -13.99 -9.29
C ASP A 9 -23.21 -13.45 -8.31
N HIS A 10 -22.78 -12.58 -7.39
CA HIS A 10 -23.65 -12.05 -6.31
C HIS A 10 -24.77 -11.11 -6.79
N GLY A 11 -24.73 -10.62 -8.03
CA GLY A 11 -25.76 -9.72 -8.59
C GLY A 11 -25.83 -8.32 -8.00
N LEU A 12 -24.91 -7.94 -7.10
CA LEU A 12 -24.84 -6.62 -6.48
C LEU A 12 -23.97 -5.66 -7.31
N LYS A 13 -24.27 -4.36 -7.22
CA LYS A 13 -23.49 -3.31 -7.91
C LYS A 13 -22.02 -3.26 -7.43
N TYR A 14 -21.78 -3.56 -6.16
CA TYR A 14 -20.45 -3.52 -5.54
C TYR A 14 -20.11 -4.84 -4.90
N ASN A 15 -18.82 -5.16 -4.83
CA ASN A 15 -18.32 -6.40 -4.24
C ASN A 15 -18.71 -6.48 -2.75
N PRO A 16 -19.53 -7.48 -2.35
CA PRO A 16 -20.01 -7.61 -0.98
C PRO A 16 -18.89 -7.91 0.03
N PHE A 17 -17.85 -8.64 -0.37
CA PHE A 17 -16.70 -8.92 0.50
C PHE A 17 -16.03 -7.62 0.98
N LYS A 18 -15.80 -6.68 0.06
CA LYS A 18 -15.22 -5.38 0.43
C LYS A 18 -16.14 -4.55 1.32
N ALA A 19 -17.45 -4.72 1.20
CA ALA A 19 -18.43 -3.99 2.01
C ALA A 19 -18.57 -4.55 3.43
N ILE A 20 -18.41 -5.87 3.60
CA ILE A 20 -18.56 -6.52 4.91
C ILE A 20 -17.27 -6.38 5.74
N VAL A 21 -16.10 -6.44 5.10
CA VAL A 21 -14.81 -6.26 5.78
C VAL A 21 -14.51 -4.77 5.88
N ALA A 22 -15.16 -4.12 6.85
CA ALA A 22 -15.02 -2.69 7.12
C ALA A 22 -15.36 -2.39 8.60
N PRO A 23 -14.82 -1.31 9.22
CA PRO A 23 -13.80 -0.42 8.65
C PRO A 23 -12.44 -1.10 8.51
N ARG A 24 -11.65 -0.65 7.54
CA ARG A 24 -10.29 -1.12 7.33
C ARG A 24 -9.28 0.00 7.58
N PRO A 25 -8.19 -0.26 8.31
CA PRO A 25 -7.09 0.68 8.38
C PRO A 25 -6.39 0.79 7.01
N ILE A 26 -5.73 1.91 6.77
CA ILE A 26 -4.96 2.15 5.55
C ILE A 26 -3.47 2.05 5.86
N ALA A 27 -2.78 1.12 5.21
CA ALA A 27 -1.34 1.14 5.11
C ALA A 27 -0.93 1.99 3.91
N TRP A 28 -0.30 3.12 4.15
CA TRP A 28 0.28 3.94 3.10
C TRP A 28 1.71 3.48 2.86
N ILE A 29 1.88 2.59 1.89
CA ILE A 29 3.11 1.82 1.67
C ILE A 29 4.05 2.59 0.78
N SER A 30 5.24 2.86 1.30
CA SER A 30 6.38 3.39 0.56
C SER A 30 7.38 2.29 0.27
N THR A 31 7.89 2.28 -0.93
CA THR A 31 8.94 1.35 -1.38
C THR A 31 9.97 2.08 -2.23
N ILE A 32 11.11 1.44 -2.43
CA ILE A 32 12.17 1.88 -3.34
C ILE A 32 12.63 0.68 -4.15
N ASP A 33 12.95 0.89 -5.43
CA ASP A 33 13.55 -0.13 -6.26
C ASP A 33 15.10 -0.11 -6.21
N ASN A 34 15.74 -1.01 -6.92
CA ASN A 34 17.20 -1.10 -6.98
C ASN A 34 17.86 0.07 -7.74
N GLU A 35 17.08 0.87 -8.47
CA GLU A 35 17.55 2.05 -9.20
C GLU A 35 17.31 3.35 -8.42
N GLY A 36 16.72 3.25 -7.21
CA GLY A 36 16.43 4.38 -6.36
C GLY A 36 15.11 5.09 -6.64
N ARG A 37 14.25 4.54 -7.51
CA ARG A 37 12.91 5.09 -7.75
C ARG A 37 11.98 4.71 -6.61
N THR A 38 11.26 5.68 -6.10
CA THR A 38 10.32 5.50 -4.99
C THR A 38 8.89 5.33 -5.50
N ASN A 39 8.10 4.56 -4.78
CA ASN A 39 6.67 4.38 -5.04
C ASN A 39 5.90 4.54 -3.73
N LEU A 40 4.72 5.15 -3.79
CA LEU A 40 3.83 5.36 -2.64
C LEU A 40 2.40 4.99 -3.01
N ALA A 41 1.84 3.98 -2.37
CA ALA A 41 0.46 3.53 -2.63
C ALA A 41 -0.28 3.12 -1.36
N PRO A 42 -1.60 3.44 -1.24
CA PRO A 42 -2.42 3.03 -0.11
C PRO A 42 -3.01 1.63 -0.30
N TYR A 43 -3.01 0.85 0.77
CA TYR A 43 -3.60 -0.50 0.84
C TYR A 43 -4.57 -0.59 2.01
N SER A 44 -5.80 -1.01 1.73
CA SER A 44 -6.84 -1.12 2.75
C SER A 44 -7.09 -2.55 3.28
N PHE A 45 -6.52 -3.58 2.66
CA PHE A 45 -6.43 -4.90 3.25
C PHE A 45 -5.16 -4.96 4.07
N PHE A 46 -5.19 -4.38 5.26
CA PHE A 46 -4.05 -4.19 6.15
C PHE A 46 -4.46 -4.45 7.59
N ASN A 47 -3.61 -5.13 8.33
CA ASN A 47 -3.82 -5.36 9.78
C ASN A 47 -2.51 -5.69 10.50
N GLY A 48 -2.52 -5.52 11.85
CA GLY A 48 -1.55 -6.14 12.74
C GLY A 48 -1.85 -7.64 12.86
N MET A 49 -0.85 -8.47 12.64
CA MET A 49 -0.99 -9.93 12.68
C MET A 49 -0.48 -10.51 14.00
N GLN A 50 0.51 -9.86 14.60
CA GLN A 50 1.13 -10.28 15.86
C GLN A 50 1.79 -9.07 16.55
N ASP A 51 1.88 -9.08 17.87
CA ASP A 51 2.47 -8.01 18.68
C ASP A 51 3.90 -8.32 19.17
N SER A 52 4.25 -9.58 19.28
CA SER A 52 5.57 -10.00 19.78
C SER A 52 6.11 -11.25 19.03
N PRO A 53 7.04 -11.10 18.08
CA PRO A 53 7.50 -9.84 17.51
C PRO A 53 6.37 -9.10 16.75
N PRO A 54 6.46 -7.77 16.58
CA PRO A 54 5.42 -7.04 15.87
C PRO A 54 5.44 -7.40 14.38
N ILE A 55 4.32 -7.95 13.89
CA ILE A 55 4.13 -8.35 12.51
C ILE A 55 2.90 -7.67 11.97
N ILE A 56 3.02 -7.06 10.80
CA ILE A 56 1.91 -6.53 10.03
C ILE A 56 1.74 -7.32 8.74
N GLY A 57 0.51 -7.38 8.25
CA GLY A 57 0.20 -7.97 6.94
C GLY A 57 -0.62 -7.02 6.09
N PHE A 58 -0.38 -7.03 4.79
CA PHE A 58 -1.25 -6.34 3.85
C PHE A 58 -1.45 -7.15 2.57
N GLY A 59 -2.62 -7.00 1.97
CA GLY A 59 -2.96 -7.65 0.70
C GLY A 59 -2.71 -6.71 -0.48
N SER A 60 -1.79 -7.09 -1.36
CA SER A 60 -1.65 -6.46 -2.67
C SER A 60 -2.45 -7.26 -3.69
N GLY A 61 -3.29 -6.59 -4.49
CA GLY A 61 -3.93 -7.24 -5.63
C GLY A 61 -2.89 -7.73 -6.65
N PRO A 62 -3.24 -8.70 -7.51
CA PRO A 62 -2.28 -9.39 -8.35
C PRO A 62 -1.60 -8.50 -9.40
N SER A 63 -2.31 -7.56 -10.00
CA SER A 63 -1.80 -6.79 -11.14
C SER A 63 -2.22 -5.32 -11.09
N LYS A 64 -1.55 -4.48 -11.86
CA LYS A 64 -2.03 -3.14 -12.21
C LYS A 64 -3.30 -3.24 -13.06
N VAL A 65 -4.21 -2.30 -12.90
CA VAL A 65 -5.45 -2.30 -13.69
C VAL A 65 -5.14 -2.09 -15.18
N GLY A 66 -5.55 -3.05 -16.00
CA GLY A 66 -5.38 -2.97 -17.45
C GLY A 66 -4.01 -3.40 -17.99
N ILE A 67 -3.09 -3.84 -17.13
CA ILE A 67 -1.75 -4.30 -17.50
C ILE A 67 -1.45 -5.58 -16.73
N ASP A 68 -0.93 -6.61 -17.38
CA ASP A 68 -0.51 -7.86 -16.74
C ASP A 68 0.90 -7.72 -16.13
N GLU A 69 1.06 -6.71 -15.28
CA GLU A 69 2.27 -6.44 -14.51
C GLU A 69 1.95 -6.40 -13.02
N PRO A 70 2.85 -6.90 -12.17
CA PRO A 70 2.69 -6.76 -10.72
C PRO A 70 2.73 -5.29 -10.32
N LYS A 71 2.12 -4.95 -9.19
CA LYS A 71 2.21 -3.61 -8.64
C LYS A 71 3.64 -3.29 -8.20
N ASP A 72 4.04 -2.04 -8.42
CA ASP A 72 5.40 -1.58 -8.10
C ASP A 72 5.77 -1.84 -6.63
N SER A 73 4.87 -1.56 -5.69
CA SER A 73 5.10 -1.86 -4.27
C SER A 73 5.49 -3.33 -4.03
N LEU A 74 4.79 -4.29 -4.66
CA LEU A 74 5.08 -5.71 -4.48
C LEU A 74 6.43 -6.09 -5.12
N SER A 75 6.70 -5.58 -6.33
CA SER A 75 7.96 -5.83 -7.04
C SER A 75 9.15 -5.28 -6.25
N ASN A 76 9.03 -4.04 -5.76
CA ASN A 76 10.08 -3.37 -4.98
C ASN A 76 10.34 -4.09 -3.66
N ILE A 77 9.30 -4.49 -2.92
CA ILE A 77 9.45 -5.21 -1.66
C ILE A 77 10.15 -6.56 -1.89
N LYS A 78 9.79 -7.29 -2.94
CA LYS A 78 10.47 -8.55 -3.28
C LYS A 78 11.93 -8.36 -3.67
N ALA A 79 12.25 -7.26 -4.34
CA ALA A 79 13.61 -6.95 -4.79
C ALA A 79 14.50 -6.44 -3.66
N THR A 80 13.97 -5.62 -2.75
CA THR A 80 14.75 -4.92 -1.72
C THR A 80 14.60 -5.49 -0.31
N GLY A 81 13.55 -6.29 -0.08
CA GLY A 81 13.27 -6.91 1.22
C GLY A 81 12.77 -5.93 2.29
N ASN A 82 12.43 -4.70 1.92
CA ASN A 82 11.99 -3.70 2.91
C ASN A 82 10.97 -2.70 2.35
N PHE A 83 10.24 -2.05 3.26
CA PHE A 83 9.24 -1.03 2.96
C PHE A 83 8.93 -0.19 4.21
N CYS A 84 8.25 0.93 4.03
CA CYS A 84 7.68 1.70 5.13
C CYS A 84 6.16 1.73 5.03
N VAL A 85 5.50 1.78 6.18
CA VAL A 85 4.07 2.04 6.31
C VAL A 85 3.87 3.35 7.05
N SER A 86 3.33 4.35 6.37
CA SER A 86 2.91 5.60 7.00
C SER A 86 1.43 5.53 7.35
N ILE A 87 1.06 6.00 8.55
CA ILE A 87 -0.34 6.03 9.00
C ILE A 87 -1.00 7.31 8.49
N VAL A 88 -2.10 7.15 7.78
CA VAL A 88 -2.84 8.28 7.20
C VAL A 88 -3.69 8.96 8.26
N SER A 89 -3.45 10.26 8.48
CA SER A 89 -4.34 11.12 9.28
C SER A 89 -5.48 11.67 8.41
N GLU A 90 -6.54 12.16 9.04
CA GLU A 90 -7.65 12.85 8.34
C GLU A 90 -7.16 14.04 7.49
N ALA A 91 -6.13 14.76 7.97
CA ALA A 91 -5.53 15.87 7.24
C ALA A 91 -4.88 15.47 5.92
N LEU A 92 -4.40 14.22 5.82
CA LEU A 92 -3.69 13.67 4.66
C LEU A 92 -4.57 12.83 3.71
N LYS A 93 -5.87 12.74 3.97
CA LYS A 93 -6.78 11.89 3.18
C LYS A 93 -6.78 12.20 1.68
N ASN A 94 -6.67 13.48 1.31
CA ASN A 94 -6.68 13.89 -0.09
C ASN A 94 -5.38 13.48 -0.79
N GLN A 95 -4.24 13.68 -0.18
CA GLN A 95 -2.92 13.27 -0.68
C GLN A 95 -2.85 11.75 -0.83
N MET A 96 -3.33 11.02 0.17
CA MET A 96 -3.43 9.57 0.11
C MET A 96 -4.33 9.11 -1.05
N ASN A 97 -5.47 9.75 -1.25
CA ASN A 97 -6.37 9.43 -2.35
C ASN A 97 -5.74 9.74 -3.72
N ILE A 98 -5.00 10.84 -3.85
CA ILE A 98 -4.23 11.16 -5.06
C ILE A 98 -3.22 10.04 -5.36
N SER A 99 -2.43 9.62 -4.37
CA SER A 99 -1.44 8.55 -4.54
C SER A 99 -2.03 7.16 -4.83
N SER A 100 -3.36 6.99 -4.74
CA SER A 100 -4.06 5.76 -5.14
C SER A 100 -4.28 5.64 -6.65
N GLY A 101 -3.93 6.67 -7.41
CA GLY A 101 -4.03 6.69 -8.87
C GLY A 101 -3.17 5.62 -9.54
N HIS A 102 -3.46 5.36 -10.81
CA HIS A 102 -2.66 4.45 -11.63
C HIS A 102 -1.64 5.26 -12.40
N PHE A 103 -0.42 5.30 -11.90
CA PHE A 103 0.69 6.03 -12.52
C PHE A 103 1.68 5.06 -13.17
N PRO A 104 2.35 5.49 -14.26
CA PRO A 104 3.50 4.77 -14.80
C PRO A 104 4.60 4.62 -13.75
N HIS A 105 5.40 3.56 -13.84
CA HIS A 105 6.54 3.30 -12.93
C HIS A 105 7.58 4.44 -12.89
N SER A 106 7.62 5.27 -13.93
CA SER A 106 8.51 6.44 -13.99
C SER A 106 8.03 7.65 -13.19
N GLU A 107 6.80 7.62 -12.70
CA GLU A 107 6.21 8.73 -11.96
C GLU A 107 6.33 8.54 -10.45
N ASN A 108 6.48 9.66 -9.73
CA ASN A 108 6.67 9.66 -8.29
C ASN A 108 5.40 10.18 -7.61
N GLU A 109 4.67 9.30 -6.93
CA GLU A 109 3.41 9.64 -6.26
C GLU A 109 3.60 10.67 -5.14
N TYR A 110 4.77 10.77 -4.53
CA TYR A 110 5.06 11.82 -3.55
C TYR A 110 4.98 13.21 -4.18
N GLU A 111 5.61 13.38 -5.33
CA GLU A 111 5.59 14.66 -6.06
C GLU A 111 4.19 15.01 -6.55
N ILE A 112 3.47 14.01 -7.13
CA ILE A 112 2.10 14.17 -7.62
C ILE A 112 1.14 14.55 -6.49
N ALA A 113 1.31 13.97 -5.31
CA ALA A 113 0.46 14.25 -4.14
C ALA A 113 0.93 15.47 -3.33
N GLY A 114 2.06 16.09 -3.67
CA GLY A 114 2.62 17.23 -2.94
C GLY A 114 3.11 16.86 -1.54
N LEU A 115 3.77 15.72 -1.42
CA LEU A 115 4.27 15.14 -0.17
C LEU A 115 5.80 15.18 -0.12
N THR A 116 6.34 15.23 1.10
CA THR A 116 7.78 15.18 1.35
C THR A 116 8.22 13.76 1.73
N GLN A 117 9.31 13.31 1.13
CA GLN A 117 9.96 12.06 1.49
C GLN A 117 10.96 12.28 2.62
N SER A 118 10.87 11.47 3.68
CA SER A 118 11.93 11.33 4.68
C SER A 118 12.64 10.00 4.51
N LYS A 119 13.95 10.00 4.71
CA LYS A 119 14.78 8.81 4.61
C LYS A 119 14.52 7.88 5.80
N GLY A 120 14.36 6.59 5.54
CA GLY A 120 14.31 5.56 6.58
C GLY A 120 15.61 5.52 7.41
N VAL A 121 15.49 5.11 8.66
CA VAL A 121 16.62 4.98 9.60
C VAL A 121 17.24 3.59 9.48
N THR A 122 16.43 2.54 9.39
CA THR A 122 16.87 1.13 9.39
C THR A 122 16.60 0.42 8.07
N VAL A 123 15.83 1.06 7.17
CA VAL A 123 15.48 0.52 5.84
C VAL A 123 15.77 1.56 4.76
N SER A 124 15.90 1.11 3.51
CA SER A 124 16.14 1.99 2.37
C SER A 124 14.88 2.71 1.88
N ALA A 125 13.71 2.12 2.11
CA ALA A 125 12.44 2.71 1.73
C ALA A 125 12.20 4.04 2.47
N PRO A 126 11.74 5.10 1.79
CA PRO A 126 11.39 6.35 2.44
C PRO A 126 10.05 6.23 3.19
N PHE A 127 9.70 7.27 3.95
CA PHE A 127 8.36 7.42 4.54
C PHE A 127 7.81 8.83 4.29
N VAL A 128 6.50 8.99 4.48
CA VAL A 128 5.82 10.29 4.33
C VAL A 128 6.13 11.16 5.55
N THR A 129 6.82 12.27 5.32
CA THR A 129 7.26 13.19 6.41
C THR A 129 6.09 13.75 7.21
N GLU A 130 4.99 14.04 6.54
CA GLU A 130 3.78 14.63 7.12
C GLU A 130 2.94 13.62 7.92
N ALA A 131 3.22 12.33 7.80
CA ALA A 131 2.47 11.30 8.53
C ALA A 131 2.81 11.30 10.02
N PRO A 132 1.83 11.13 10.91
CA PRO A 132 2.05 11.18 12.36
C PRO A 132 2.88 9.99 12.88
N VAL A 133 2.84 8.85 12.19
CA VAL A 133 3.58 7.63 12.55
C VAL A 133 3.99 6.91 11.28
N SER A 134 5.20 6.39 11.26
CA SER A 134 5.71 5.50 10.21
C SER A 134 6.36 4.26 10.82
N LEU A 135 6.13 3.13 10.20
CA LEU A 135 6.69 1.83 10.56
C LEU A 135 7.72 1.43 9.49
N GLU A 136 8.94 1.21 9.90
CA GLU A 136 9.98 0.63 9.03
C GLU A 136 9.90 -0.88 9.10
N CYS A 137 9.70 -1.52 7.95
CA CYS A 137 9.37 -2.93 7.88
C CYS A 137 10.37 -3.70 7.01
N LYS A 138 10.63 -4.93 7.41
CA LYS A 138 11.34 -5.92 6.60
C LYS A 138 10.38 -7.01 6.14
N LEU A 139 10.54 -7.45 4.91
CA LEU A 139 9.80 -8.60 4.40
C LEU A 139 10.15 -9.84 5.22
N HIS A 140 9.12 -10.55 5.69
CA HIS A 140 9.28 -11.82 6.38
C HIS A 140 9.01 -12.97 5.42
N ASP A 141 7.78 -13.02 4.87
CA ASP A 141 7.33 -14.00 3.87
C ASP A 141 6.18 -13.43 3.03
#